data_06e7cfcf2a951ae1c24b6b6cb3ea9cf5
#
_entry.id   06e7cfcf2a951ae1c24b6b6cb3ea9cf5
#
_cell.length_a   1.000
_cell.length_b   1.000
_cell.length_c   1.000
_cell.angle_alpha   90.00
_cell.angle_beta   90.00
_cell.angle_gamma   90.00
#
_symmetry.space_group_name_H-M   'P 1'
#
loop_
_entity.id
_entity.type
_entity.pdbx_description
1 polymer ?
#
loop_
_entity_poly.entity_id
_entity_poly.type
_entity_poly.pdbx_seq_one_letter_code
_entity_poly.pdbx_strand_id
1 'polypeptide(L)'
;DSACDSYDNYSMLKNEFGFSRAVIPMNTRNSKSSNACFDASGTPICPQSGEKFQFLGKSGGRNRSPRFKWICPKSVRIPKTGSRVCTCNTPCTDSTYGKCVYTYPDKDFRLYPGVPRDTEHWNHLYKHRVTVERTINLLKDTFALADNKSYSVTTLKADLFLSGIVQLIGVILADKLNQLRLFGSIRKLLA
;
A
#
# COMPACT_ATOMS: atom_id res chain seq x y z
N ASP A 1 7.24 0.30 5.77
CA ASP A 1 7.70 1.33 6.70
C ASP A 1 7.28 2.71 6.21
N SER A 2 6.78 3.56 7.11
CA SER A 2 6.40 4.94 6.78
C SER A 2 7.62 5.81 6.37
N ALA A 3 8.83 5.38 6.67
CA ALA A 3 10.06 6.05 6.18
C ALA A 3 10.16 6.03 4.65
N CYS A 4 9.53 5.04 3.99
CA CYS A 4 9.49 4.92 2.54
C CYS A 4 8.41 5.80 1.88
N ASP A 5 7.61 6.55 2.66
CA ASP A 5 6.53 7.39 2.14
C ASP A 5 7.08 8.70 1.57
N SER A 6 7.65 8.63 0.40
CA SER A 6 8.14 9.77 -0.36
C SER A 6 7.61 9.74 -1.79
N TYR A 7 7.47 10.92 -2.41
CA TYR A 7 7.03 11.02 -3.81
C TYR A 7 7.94 10.22 -4.75
N ASP A 8 9.25 10.29 -4.53
CA ASP A 8 10.25 9.64 -5.39
C ASP A 8 10.12 8.12 -5.36
N ASN A 9 9.88 7.53 -4.17
CA ASN A 9 9.66 6.10 -4.05
C ASN A 9 8.40 5.64 -4.82
N TYR A 10 7.31 6.38 -4.72
CA TYR A 10 6.10 6.04 -5.50
C TYR A 10 6.32 6.23 -7.00
N SER A 11 7.03 7.29 -7.41
CA SER A 11 7.37 7.55 -8.80
C SER A 11 8.24 6.44 -9.37
N MET A 12 9.28 6.04 -8.66
CA MET A 12 10.16 4.94 -9.03
C MET A 12 9.37 3.63 -9.16
N LEU A 13 8.61 3.25 -8.14
CA LEU A 13 7.82 2.01 -8.16
C LEU A 13 6.86 1.97 -9.35
N LYS A 14 6.22 3.09 -9.68
CA LYS A 14 5.23 3.15 -10.74
C LYS A 14 5.86 3.27 -12.13
N ASN A 15 6.80 4.22 -12.30
CA ASN A 15 7.29 4.63 -13.61
C ASN A 15 8.48 3.78 -14.09
N GLU A 16 9.35 3.33 -13.17
CA GLU A 16 10.52 2.54 -13.52
C GLU A 16 10.25 1.04 -13.41
N PHE A 17 9.56 0.62 -12.35
CA PHE A 17 9.28 -0.81 -12.10
C PHE A 17 7.88 -1.26 -12.54
N GLY A 18 7.00 -0.37 -12.98
CA GLY A 18 5.67 -0.70 -13.47
C GLY A 18 4.69 -1.23 -12.42
N PHE A 19 4.96 -1.06 -11.13
CA PHE A 19 4.03 -1.49 -10.09
C PHE A 19 2.77 -0.62 -10.07
N SER A 20 1.61 -1.25 -10.10
CA SER A 20 0.31 -0.57 -10.06
C SER A 20 -0.11 -0.16 -8.64
N ARG A 21 0.57 -0.65 -7.61
CA ARG A 21 0.20 -0.46 -6.19
C ARG A 21 1.45 -0.32 -5.33
N ALA A 22 1.36 0.53 -4.31
CA ALA A 22 2.38 0.66 -3.28
C ALA A 22 1.68 0.64 -1.91
N VAL A 23 2.04 -0.32 -1.07
CA VAL A 23 1.43 -0.50 0.26
C VAL A 23 2.39 0.08 1.31
N ILE A 24 2.41 1.41 1.39
CA ILE A 24 3.28 2.18 2.29
C ILE A 24 2.39 2.97 3.24
N PRO A 25 2.54 2.84 4.57
CA PRO A 25 1.86 3.70 5.54
C PRO A 25 2.25 5.16 5.33
N MET A 26 1.31 6.07 5.49
CA MET A 26 1.58 7.49 5.33
C MET A 26 2.47 8.02 6.46
N ASN A 27 3.47 8.80 6.13
CA ASN A 27 4.31 9.50 7.08
C ASN A 27 3.80 10.92 7.29
N THR A 28 3.19 11.18 8.43
CA THR A 28 2.63 12.50 8.76
C THR A 28 3.69 13.58 8.96
N ARG A 29 4.94 13.20 9.29
CA ARG A 29 6.05 14.14 9.48
C ARG A 29 6.46 14.87 8.19
N ASN A 30 6.23 14.24 7.04
CA ASN A 30 6.56 14.79 5.73
C ASN A 30 5.36 15.50 5.07
N SER A 31 4.22 15.59 5.72
CA SER A 31 3.11 16.38 5.22
C SER A 31 3.47 17.85 5.40
N LYS A 32 3.83 18.50 4.31
CA LYS A 32 3.90 19.96 4.27
C LYS A 32 2.50 20.46 4.54
N SER A 33 2.29 20.99 5.74
CA SER A 33 1.14 21.73 6.22
C SER A 33 -0.24 21.09 5.98
N SER A 34 -0.97 20.93 7.04
CA SER A 34 -2.33 21.46 7.22
C SER A 34 -3.21 21.62 5.96
N ASN A 35 -3.17 20.69 5.01
CA ASN A 35 -4.39 20.52 4.26
C ASN A 35 -5.40 19.90 5.22
N ALA A 36 -6.15 20.77 5.91
CA ALA A 36 -7.24 20.42 6.83
C ALA A 36 -8.31 19.51 6.19
N CYS A 37 -8.05 19.03 4.99
CA CYS A 37 -8.94 18.20 4.19
C CYS A 37 -8.56 16.71 4.19
N PHE A 38 -7.45 16.29 4.81
CA PHE A 38 -7.00 14.90 4.83
C PHE A 38 -6.58 14.47 6.24
N ASP A 39 -6.87 13.22 6.59
CA ASP A 39 -6.40 12.63 7.84
C ASP A 39 -4.96 12.09 7.73
N ALA A 40 -4.48 11.48 8.81
CA ALA A 40 -3.13 10.91 8.88
C ALA A 40 -2.90 9.74 7.89
N SER A 41 -3.95 9.14 7.35
CA SER A 41 -3.87 8.07 6.35
C SER A 41 -3.93 8.59 4.91
N GLY A 42 -4.17 9.89 4.72
CA GLY A 42 -4.41 10.51 3.43
C GLY A 42 -5.83 10.32 2.92
N THR A 43 -6.76 9.98 3.80
CA THR A 43 -8.19 9.92 3.49
C THR A 43 -8.79 11.32 3.63
N PRO A 44 -9.57 11.81 2.65
CA PRO A 44 -10.25 13.10 2.77
C PRO A 44 -11.20 13.11 3.97
N ILE A 45 -11.27 14.25 4.65
CA ILE A 45 -12.20 14.50 5.77
C ILE A 45 -13.19 15.59 5.42
N CYS A 46 -14.39 15.48 5.99
CA CYS A 46 -15.42 16.49 5.80
C CYS A 46 -15.07 17.75 6.61
N PRO A 47 -15.02 18.95 5.96
CA PRO A 47 -14.68 20.17 6.66
C PRO A 47 -15.72 20.59 7.71
N GLN A 48 -16.96 20.10 7.61
CA GLN A 48 -18.04 20.44 8.53
C GLN A 48 -18.12 19.46 9.72
N SER A 49 -18.05 18.14 9.45
CA SER A 49 -18.24 17.14 10.50
C SER A 49 -16.94 16.50 11.00
N GLY A 50 -15.81 16.73 10.32
CA GLY A 50 -14.55 16.04 10.60
C GLY A 50 -14.56 14.53 10.26
N GLU A 51 -15.67 14.00 9.76
CA GLU A 51 -15.80 12.58 9.41
C GLU A 51 -15.03 12.26 8.12
N LYS A 52 -14.46 11.05 8.04
CA LYS A 52 -13.76 10.56 6.86
C LYS A 52 -14.71 10.36 5.68
N PHE A 53 -14.27 10.76 4.50
CA PHE A 53 -14.97 10.44 3.25
C PHE A 53 -14.91 8.94 2.96
N GLN A 54 -15.97 8.42 2.36
CA GLN A 54 -16.04 7.03 1.93
C GLN A 54 -15.41 6.87 0.55
N PHE A 55 -14.57 5.85 0.40
CA PHE A 55 -14.03 5.48 -0.89
C PHE A 55 -15.12 4.88 -1.78
N LEU A 56 -15.37 5.49 -2.92
CA LEU A 56 -16.40 5.02 -3.87
C LEU A 56 -15.81 4.18 -5.01
N GLY A 57 -14.51 4.30 -5.26
CA GLY A 57 -13.84 3.53 -6.30
C GLY A 57 -12.82 4.32 -7.10
N LYS A 58 -12.20 3.63 -8.05
CA LYS A 58 -11.34 4.24 -9.06
C LYS A 58 -12.21 4.78 -10.18
N SER A 59 -11.89 5.96 -10.66
CA SER A 59 -12.52 6.56 -11.82
C SER A 59 -11.44 7.11 -12.75
N GLY A 60 -11.75 7.23 -14.01
CA GLY A 60 -10.86 7.61 -15.08
C GLY A 60 -11.28 6.85 -16.34
N GLY A 61 -10.73 7.17 -17.47
CA GLY A 61 -11.03 6.54 -18.74
C GLY A 61 -10.06 7.01 -19.81
N ARG A 62 -10.32 6.69 -21.09
CA ARG A 62 -9.42 7.02 -22.21
C ARG A 62 -8.96 8.49 -22.24
N ASN A 63 -9.82 9.42 -21.80
CA ASN A 63 -9.58 10.86 -21.88
C ASN A 63 -9.49 11.55 -20.50
N ARG A 64 -9.34 10.78 -19.40
CA ARG A 64 -9.28 11.34 -18.05
C ARG A 64 -8.26 10.60 -17.23
N SER A 65 -7.40 11.34 -16.52
CA SER A 65 -6.42 10.76 -15.59
C SER A 65 -7.09 9.84 -14.56
N PRO A 66 -6.47 8.69 -14.25
CA PRO A 66 -6.93 7.82 -13.18
C PRO A 66 -6.98 8.58 -11.86
N ARG A 67 -8.02 8.35 -11.07
CA ARG A 67 -8.24 9.02 -9.80
C ARG A 67 -9.03 8.18 -8.84
N PHE A 68 -8.86 8.39 -7.55
CA PHE A 68 -9.78 7.91 -6.55
C PHE A 68 -10.95 8.87 -6.40
N LYS A 69 -12.15 8.32 -6.30
CA LYS A 69 -13.36 9.06 -5.99
C LYS A 69 -13.76 8.79 -4.55
N TRP A 70 -13.88 9.88 -3.79
CA TRP A 70 -14.32 9.86 -2.40
C TRP A 70 -15.63 10.62 -2.30
N ILE A 71 -16.51 10.18 -1.43
CA ILE A 71 -17.83 10.77 -1.25
C ILE A 71 -18.09 11.10 0.20
N CYS A 72 -18.84 12.18 0.42
CA CYS A 72 -19.25 12.60 1.75
C CYS A 72 -19.92 11.44 2.52
N PRO A 73 -19.55 11.20 3.80
CA PRO A 73 -20.12 10.13 4.61
C PRO A 73 -21.64 10.32 4.84
N LYS A 74 -22.12 11.56 4.79
CA LYS A 74 -23.55 11.88 4.91
C LYS A 74 -24.31 11.77 3.58
N SER A 75 -23.66 11.32 2.51
CA SER A 75 -24.32 11.06 1.21
C SER A 75 -24.90 9.65 1.18
N VAL A 76 -26.21 9.55 1.23
CA VAL A 76 -26.95 8.27 1.27
C VAL A 76 -27.50 7.93 -0.12
N ARG A 77 -27.40 6.66 -0.51
CA ARG A 77 -27.97 6.17 -1.76
C ARG A 77 -29.46 5.88 -1.56
N ILE A 78 -30.30 6.44 -2.44
CA ILE A 78 -31.74 6.16 -2.46
C ILE A 78 -31.96 4.84 -3.20
N PRO A 79 -32.53 3.82 -2.55
CA PRO A 79 -32.69 2.48 -3.16
C PRO A 79 -33.53 2.48 -4.45
N LYS A 80 -34.59 3.29 -4.49
CA LYS A 80 -35.52 3.33 -5.62
C LYS A 80 -34.93 3.96 -6.90
N THR A 81 -34.14 5.00 -6.77
CA THR A 81 -33.62 5.77 -7.93
C THR A 81 -32.15 5.50 -8.19
N GLY A 82 -31.43 4.89 -7.24
CA GLY A 82 -29.98 4.70 -7.28
C GLY A 82 -29.20 6.02 -7.13
N SER A 83 -29.90 7.17 -7.08
CA SER A 83 -29.29 8.48 -6.85
C SER A 83 -28.80 8.62 -5.40
N ARG A 84 -27.95 9.59 -5.16
CA ARG A 84 -27.47 9.92 -3.81
C ARG A 84 -27.95 11.28 -3.39
N VAL A 85 -28.20 11.45 -2.10
CA VAL A 85 -28.63 12.70 -1.51
C VAL A 85 -27.82 12.97 -0.26
N CYS A 86 -27.39 14.21 -0.09
CA CYS A 86 -26.75 14.69 1.12
C CYS A 86 -27.79 14.86 2.25
N THR A 87 -27.52 14.28 3.41
CA THR A 87 -28.38 14.35 4.59
C THR A 87 -27.85 15.34 5.65
N CYS A 88 -26.92 16.22 5.28
CA CYS A 88 -26.40 17.23 6.21
C CYS A 88 -27.43 18.35 6.44
N ASN A 89 -27.57 18.77 7.72
CA ASN A 89 -28.37 19.95 8.08
C ASN A 89 -27.73 21.23 7.54
N THR A 90 -26.39 21.27 7.51
CA THR A 90 -25.59 22.37 6.95
C THR A 90 -24.70 21.83 5.82
N PRO A 91 -25.21 21.75 4.58
CA PRO A 91 -24.46 21.21 3.47
C PRO A 91 -23.21 22.06 3.16
N CYS A 92 -22.06 21.39 2.91
CA CYS A 92 -20.81 22.06 2.51
C CYS A 92 -20.67 22.23 0.98
N THR A 93 -21.75 22.01 0.24
CA THR A 93 -21.82 22.11 -1.21
C THR A 93 -23.28 22.31 -1.63
N ASP A 94 -23.50 23.03 -2.74
CA ASP A 94 -24.83 23.22 -3.34
C ASP A 94 -25.32 21.97 -4.08
N SER A 95 -24.45 20.96 -4.26
CA SER A 95 -24.82 19.71 -4.89
C SER A 95 -25.70 18.87 -3.98
N THR A 96 -26.88 18.49 -4.46
CA THR A 96 -27.78 17.55 -3.77
C THR A 96 -27.14 16.20 -3.51
N TYR A 97 -26.19 15.78 -4.37
CA TYR A 97 -25.44 14.53 -4.24
C TYR A 97 -24.49 14.52 -3.02
N GLY A 98 -24.12 15.70 -2.53
CA GLY A 98 -23.08 15.90 -1.51
C GLY A 98 -21.69 16.12 -2.11
N LYS A 99 -20.75 16.46 -1.26
CA LYS A 99 -19.36 16.77 -1.66
C LYS A 99 -18.64 15.52 -2.13
N CYS A 100 -18.01 15.63 -3.30
CA CYS A 100 -17.07 14.62 -3.82
C CYS A 100 -15.65 15.19 -3.81
N VAL A 101 -14.70 14.37 -3.43
CA VAL A 101 -13.27 14.68 -3.50
C VAL A 101 -12.60 13.68 -4.42
N TYR A 102 -11.63 14.15 -5.18
CA TYR A 102 -10.83 13.32 -6.07
C TYR A 102 -9.36 13.46 -5.72
N THR A 103 -8.66 12.31 -5.60
CA THR A 103 -7.21 12.29 -5.44
C THR A 103 -6.58 11.74 -6.71
N TYR A 104 -5.55 12.42 -7.21
CA TYR A 104 -4.92 12.17 -8.50
C TYR A 104 -3.45 11.78 -8.32
N PRO A 105 -2.92 10.80 -9.07
CA PRO A 105 -1.50 10.47 -9.04
C PRO A 105 -0.63 11.63 -9.49
N ASP A 106 -1.09 12.40 -10.49
CA ASP A 106 -0.33 13.52 -11.07
C ASP A 106 -0.15 14.70 -10.08
N LYS A 107 -1.02 14.77 -9.07
CA LYS A 107 -0.94 15.80 -8.01
C LYS A 107 -0.13 15.33 -6.81
N ASP A 108 -0.40 14.13 -6.35
CA ASP A 108 0.31 13.51 -5.23
C ASP A 108 0.14 11.99 -5.26
N PHE A 109 1.19 11.28 -5.60
CA PHE A 109 1.22 9.83 -5.56
C PHE A 109 0.94 9.25 -4.17
N ARG A 110 1.28 9.97 -3.10
CA ARG A 110 1.03 9.55 -1.73
C ARG A 110 -0.46 9.47 -1.42
N LEU A 111 -1.28 10.32 -2.04
CA LEU A 111 -2.74 10.32 -1.95
C LEU A 111 -3.39 9.37 -2.97
N TYR A 112 -2.58 8.73 -3.83
CA TYR A 112 -3.04 7.75 -4.81
C TYR A 112 -2.12 6.51 -4.82
N PRO A 113 -2.02 5.76 -3.72
CA PRO A 113 -1.09 4.62 -3.63
C PRO A 113 -1.52 3.37 -4.42
N GLY A 114 -2.55 3.47 -5.24
CA GLY A 114 -3.13 2.34 -6.00
C GLY A 114 -4.16 1.52 -5.21
N VAL A 115 -4.04 1.48 -3.90
CA VAL A 115 -5.04 0.94 -2.96
C VAL A 115 -5.27 1.98 -1.87
N PRO A 116 -6.50 2.43 -1.63
CA PRO A 116 -6.78 3.39 -0.58
C PRO A 116 -6.42 2.82 0.79
N ARG A 117 -5.71 3.60 1.59
CA ARG A 117 -5.48 3.26 3.00
C ARG A 117 -6.81 3.25 3.75
N ASP A 118 -6.85 2.69 4.96
CA ASP A 118 -8.06 2.51 5.78
C ASP A 118 -9.16 1.62 5.14
N THR A 119 -8.81 0.86 4.10
CA THR A 119 -9.70 -0.17 3.57
C THR A 119 -9.27 -1.56 4.04
N GLU A 120 -10.23 -2.48 4.14
CA GLU A 120 -9.94 -3.90 4.44
C GLU A 120 -8.92 -4.48 3.46
N HIS A 121 -9.04 -4.13 2.18
CA HIS A 121 -8.11 -4.59 1.15
C HIS A 121 -6.68 -4.11 1.41
N TRP A 122 -6.50 -2.83 1.81
CA TRP A 122 -5.19 -2.31 2.16
C TRP A 122 -4.62 -3.02 3.41
N ASN A 123 -5.44 -3.21 4.44
CA ASN A 123 -5.05 -3.90 5.66
C ASN A 123 -4.64 -5.35 5.40
N HIS A 124 -5.38 -6.05 4.52
CA HIS A 124 -5.03 -7.39 4.09
C HIS A 124 -3.66 -7.43 3.40
N LEU A 125 -3.43 -6.53 2.44
CA LEU A 125 -2.14 -6.44 1.75
C LEU A 125 -0.99 -6.07 2.71
N TYR A 126 -1.23 -5.15 3.63
CA TYR A 126 -0.20 -4.70 4.57
C TYR A 126 0.24 -5.81 5.53
N LYS A 127 -0.63 -6.74 5.88
CA LYS A 127 -0.26 -7.92 6.69
C LYS A 127 0.84 -8.78 6.04
N HIS A 128 0.97 -8.78 4.72
CA HIS A 128 2.04 -9.50 4.03
C HIS A 128 3.44 -8.91 4.29
N ARG A 129 3.54 -7.72 4.88
CA ARG A 129 4.82 -7.16 5.34
C ARG A 129 5.57 -8.10 6.28
N VAL A 130 4.84 -8.78 7.17
CA VAL A 130 5.43 -9.76 8.10
C VAL A 130 6.17 -10.88 7.35
N THR A 131 5.67 -11.28 6.19
CA THR A 131 6.32 -12.30 5.35
C THR A 131 7.67 -11.79 4.83
N VAL A 132 7.73 -10.53 4.40
CA VAL A 132 8.99 -9.90 3.94
C VAL A 132 9.99 -9.82 5.08
N GLU A 133 9.55 -9.40 6.26
CA GLU A 133 10.42 -9.32 7.46
C GLU A 133 10.95 -10.71 7.86
N ARG A 134 10.10 -11.73 7.81
CA ARG A 134 10.52 -13.12 8.05
C ARG A 134 11.54 -13.59 7.03
N THR A 135 11.37 -13.25 5.76
CA THR A 135 12.34 -13.60 4.71
C THR A 135 13.67 -12.88 4.94
N ILE A 136 13.65 -11.61 5.29
CA ILE A 136 14.86 -10.85 5.62
C ILE A 136 15.57 -11.46 6.82
N ASN A 137 14.85 -11.83 7.88
CA ASN A 137 15.43 -12.48 9.05
C ASN A 137 16.00 -13.86 8.70
N LEU A 138 15.32 -14.63 7.86
CA LEU A 138 15.86 -15.92 7.38
C LEU A 138 17.19 -15.73 6.64
N LEU A 139 17.28 -14.73 5.77
CA LEU A 139 18.52 -14.40 5.05
C LEU A 139 19.63 -13.98 6.01
N LYS A 140 19.31 -13.18 7.02
CA LYS A 140 20.28 -12.71 8.03
C LYS A 140 20.77 -13.83 8.91
N ASP A 141 19.85 -14.61 9.48
CA ASP A 141 20.16 -15.55 10.56
C ASP A 141 20.57 -16.93 10.03
N THR A 142 19.89 -17.42 8.98
CA THR A 142 20.14 -18.76 8.44
C THR A 142 21.27 -18.76 7.41
N PHE A 143 21.37 -17.71 6.61
CA PHE A 143 22.40 -17.56 5.58
C PHE A 143 23.55 -16.66 6.00
N ALA A 144 23.58 -16.25 7.29
CA ALA A 144 24.64 -15.46 7.89
C ALA A 144 24.96 -14.15 7.16
N LEU A 145 23.97 -13.56 6.45
CA LEU A 145 24.17 -12.27 5.77
C LEU A 145 24.41 -11.11 6.74
N ALA A 146 23.96 -11.24 8.00
CA ALA A 146 24.26 -10.27 9.05
C ALA A 146 25.72 -10.32 9.51
N ASP A 147 26.35 -11.48 9.41
CA ASP A 147 27.74 -11.72 9.82
C ASP A 147 28.73 -11.52 8.68
N ASN A 148 28.26 -11.08 7.52
CA ASN A 148 29.08 -10.88 6.35
C ASN A 148 30.09 -9.73 6.60
N LYS A 149 31.38 -10.08 6.61
CA LYS A 149 32.51 -9.15 6.79
C LYS A 149 32.98 -8.52 5.49
N SER A 150 32.28 -8.74 4.38
CA SER A 150 32.66 -8.17 3.10
C SER A 150 32.32 -6.68 3.05
N TYR A 151 33.32 -5.88 2.72
CA TYR A 151 33.17 -4.44 2.47
C TYR A 151 32.86 -4.12 1.00
N SER A 152 32.81 -5.15 0.14
CA SER A 152 32.51 -4.98 -1.28
C SER A 152 31.00 -5.13 -1.54
N VAL A 153 30.41 -4.12 -2.13
CA VAL A 153 28.98 -4.14 -2.57
C VAL A 153 28.74 -5.28 -3.57
N THR A 154 29.71 -5.57 -4.42
CA THR A 154 29.62 -6.65 -5.41
C THR A 154 29.55 -8.02 -4.75
N THR A 155 30.41 -8.27 -3.75
CA THR A 155 30.41 -9.52 -2.99
C THR A 155 29.11 -9.65 -2.19
N LEU A 156 28.67 -8.59 -1.53
CA LEU A 156 27.38 -8.60 -0.79
C LEU A 156 26.19 -8.92 -1.70
N LYS A 157 26.17 -8.37 -2.92
CA LYS A 157 25.14 -8.71 -3.91
C LYS A 157 25.22 -10.18 -4.32
N ALA A 158 26.41 -10.71 -4.54
CA ALA A 158 26.59 -12.12 -4.89
C ALA A 158 26.08 -13.04 -3.78
N ASP A 159 26.43 -12.77 -2.51
CA ASP A 159 25.98 -13.54 -1.36
C ASP A 159 24.45 -13.47 -1.20
N LEU A 160 23.85 -12.31 -1.44
CA LEU A 160 22.39 -12.14 -1.41
C LEU A 160 21.71 -12.98 -2.50
N PHE A 161 22.23 -12.98 -3.74
CA PHE A 161 21.69 -13.79 -4.82
C PHE A 161 21.85 -15.29 -4.55
N LEU A 162 23.01 -15.74 -4.08
CA LEU A 162 23.26 -17.14 -3.71
C LEU A 162 22.31 -17.59 -2.61
N SER A 163 22.12 -16.77 -1.57
CA SER A 163 21.17 -17.07 -0.49
C SER A 163 19.73 -17.17 -1.02
N GLY A 164 19.34 -16.30 -1.93
CA GLY A 164 18.03 -16.37 -2.59
C GLY A 164 17.85 -17.63 -3.42
N ILE A 165 18.88 -18.05 -4.17
CA ILE A 165 18.86 -19.31 -4.96
C ILE A 165 18.70 -20.52 -4.02
N VAL A 166 19.48 -20.58 -2.95
CA VAL A 166 19.39 -21.69 -1.99
C VAL A 166 18.01 -21.75 -1.32
N GLN A 167 17.42 -20.58 -1.01
CA GLN A 167 16.06 -20.53 -0.49
C GLN A 167 15.03 -21.05 -1.51
N LEU A 168 15.14 -20.67 -2.78
CA LEU A 168 14.24 -21.17 -3.84
C LEU A 168 14.38 -22.69 -4.03
N ILE A 169 15.60 -23.23 -3.97
CA ILE A 169 15.82 -24.68 -4.00
C ILE A 169 15.14 -25.34 -2.80
N GLY A 170 15.23 -24.76 -1.61
CA GLY A 170 14.54 -25.24 -0.42
C GLY A 170 13.02 -25.28 -0.58
N VAL A 171 12.43 -24.26 -1.20
CA VAL A 171 10.99 -24.24 -1.49
C VAL A 171 10.60 -25.35 -2.47
N ILE A 172 11.36 -25.52 -3.57
CA ILE A 172 11.12 -26.56 -4.56
C ILE A 172 11.25 -27.97 -3.92
N LEU A 173 12.24 -28.16 -3.06
CA LEU A 173 12.41 -29.41 -2.34
C LEU A 173 11.25 -29.68 -1.39
N ALA A 174 10.82 -28.68 -0.61
CA ALA A 174 9.68 -28.78 0.29
C ALA A 174 8.39 -29.17 -0.45
N ASP A 175 8.18 -28.59 -1.64
CA ASP A 175 7.06 -28.92 -2.51
C ASP A 175 7.12 -30.38 -3.00
N LYS A 176 8.26 -30.80 -3.53
CA LYS A 176 8.48 -32.19 -4.00
C LYS A 176 8.33 -33.23 -2.90
N LEU A 177 8.70 -32.89 -1.67
CA LEU A 177 8.56 -33.78 -0.50
C LEU A 177 7.18 -33.70 0.16
N ASN A 178 6.25 -32.88 -0.37
CA ASN A 178 4.96 -32.55 0.24
C ASN A 178 5.09 -32.01 1.68
N GLN A 179 6.14 -31.28 1.97
CA GLN A 179 6.45 -30.69 3.28
C GLN A 179 6.49 -29.17 3.24
N LEU A 180 5.54 -28.54 2.56
CA LEU A 180 5.47 -27.10 2.39
C LEU A 180 5.53 -26.29 3.68
N ARG A 181 5.09 -26.86 4.82
CA ARG A 181 5.22 -26.23 6.13
C ARG A 181 6.68 -25.99 6.56
N LEU A 182 7.64 -26.67 5.95
CA LEU A 182 9.07 -26.57 6.24
C LEU A 182 9.84 -25.67 5.26
N PHE A 183 9.17 -25.05 4.28
CA PHE A 183 9.82 -24.22 3.26
C PHE A 183 10.74 -23.12 3.82
N GLY A 184 10.47 -22.62 5.02
CA GLY A 184 11.29 -21.65 5.73
C GLY A 184 12.45 -22.24 6.56
N SER A 185 12.65 -23.54 6.53
CA SER A 185 13.68 -24.20 7.36
C SER A 185 14.41 -25.31 6.60
N ILE A 186 15.36 -24.91 5.75
CA ILE A 186 16.18 -25.84 4.96
C ILE A 186 16.83 -26.91 5.83
N ARG A 187 17.30 -26.54 7.03
CA ARG A 187 17.89 -27.50 7.97
C ARG A 187 16.95 -28.64 8.36
N LYS A 188 15.66 -28.34 8.51
CA LYS A 188 14.64 -29.36 8.84
C LYS A 188 14.20 -30.18 7.63
N LEU A 189 14.46 -29.71 6.41
CA LEU A 189 14.20 -30.46 5.19
C LEU A 189 15.32 -31.45 4.88
N LEU A 190 16.51 -31.21 5.41
CA LEU A 190 17.71 -32.05 5.20
C LEU A 190 17.98 -33.03 6.37
N ALA A 191 17.23 -32.90 7.45
CA ALA A 191 17.29 -33.78 8.60
C ALA A 191 16.32 -34.96 8.45
#